data_6576dd788a7d26fb312b112d89fe4b7b
#
_entry.id   6576dd788a7d26fb312b112d89fe4b7b
#
_cell.length_a   1.000
_cell.length_b   1.000
_cell.length_c   1.000
_cell.angle_alpha   90.00
_cell.angle_beta   90.00
_cell.angle_gamma   90.00
#
_symmetry.space_group_name_H-M   'P 1'
#
loop_
_entity.id
_entity.type
_entity.pdbx_description
1 polymer ?
#
loop_
_entity_poly.entity_id
_entity_poly.type
_entity_poly.pdbx_seq_one_letter_code
_entity_poly.pdbx_strand_id
1 'polypeptide(L)'
;MFIEQPAIYLRWLYPKAYWRMDRHDKAVYLTFDDGPIPEATPFILDTLKEFGVKATFFMVGDNVRKYPELYKRILAEGHQVGNHTHNHIQGLTHTIHEYSYNVEKANAYIHSHYVRPPHGWMRMAQYAWLSRK
;
A
#
# COMPACT_ATOMS: atom_id res chain seq x y z
N MET A 1 17.54 3.73 14.50
CA MET A 1 16.61 3.37 13.41
C MET A 1 17.46 2.72 12.32
N PHE A 2 17.36 1.40 12.16
CA PHE A 2 18.07 0.68 11.10
C PHE A 2 17.22 0.78 9.83
N ILE A 3 17.71 1.44 8.81
CA ILE A 3 17.10 1.41 7.48
C ILE A 3 17.60 0.14 6.80
N GLU A 4 16.86 -0.95 6.94
CA GLU A 4 17.16 -2.18 6.21
C GLU A 4 16.78 -2.00 4.73
N GLN A 5 17.80 -2.00 3.88
CA GLN A 5 17.54 -2.10 2.44
C GLN A 5 17.33 -3.57 2.07
N PRO A 6 16.33 -3.88 1.24
CA PRO A 6 16.12 -5.24 0.76
C PRO A 6 17.39 -5.75 0.05
N ALA A 7 17.70 -7.03 0.26
CA ALA A 7 18.85 -7.65 -0.37
C ALA A 7 18.81 -7.49 -1.90
N ILE A 8 19.95 -7.20 -2.52
CA ILE A 8 20.06 -6.81 -3.92
C ILE A 8 19.45 -7.86 -4.89
N TYR A 9 19.54 -9.16 -4.53
CA TYR A 9 18.97 -10.24 -5.34
C TYR A 9 17.44 -10.18 -5.45
N LEU A 10 16.72 -9.59 -4.46
CA LEU A 10 15.27 -9.40 -4.53
C LEU A 10 14.89 -8.43 -5.64
N ARG A 11 15.73 -7.48 -5.98
CA ARG A 11 15.51 -6.55 -7.09
C ARG A 11 15.55 -7.25 -8.45
N TRP A 12 16.31 -8.32 -8.56
CA TRP A 12 16.36 -9.14 -9.77
C TRP A 12 15.14 -10.05 -9.89
N LEU A 13 14.67 -10.58 -8.75
CA LEU A 13 13.47 -11.43 -8.73
C LEU A 13 12.18 -10.64 -8.97
N TYR A 14 12.13 -9.36 -8.56
CA TYR A 14 10.94 -8.50 -8.66
C TYR A 14 11.28 -7.19 -9.39
N PRO A 15 11.62 -7.22 -10.70
CA PRO A 15 12.19 -6.06 -11.41
C PRO A 15 11.22 -4.89 -11.59
N LYS A 16 9.90 -5.13 -11.59
CA LYS A 16 8.88 -4.07 -11.69
C LYS A 16 8.42 -3.53 -10.33
N ALA A 17 8.96 -4.04 -9.22
CA ALA A 17 8.65 -3.51 -7.90
C ALA A 17 9.43 -2.21 -7.64
N TYR A 18 8.75 -1.25 -7.01
CA TYR A 18 9.38 -0.01 -6.57
C TYR A 18 10.16 -0.26 -5.27
N TRP A 19 11.47 -0.49 -5.39
CA TRP A 19 12.36 -0.72 -4.25
C TRP A 19 12.89 0.57 -3.65
N ARG A 20 12.99 1.61 -4.48
CA ARG A 20 13.48 2.94 -4.10
C ARG A 20 13.06 3.97 -5.14
N MET A 21 12.93 5.20 -4.71
CA MET A 21 12.79 6.36 -5.58
C MET A 21 14.16 6.86 -6.07
N ASP A 22 14.19 7.85 -6.95
CA ASP A 22 15.45 8.41 -7.47
C ASP A 22 16.30 8.95 -6.31
N ARG A 23 17.60 8.64 -6.34
CA ARG A 23 18.56 9.11 -5.33
C ARG A 23 18.91 10.60 -5.47
N HIS A 24 18.64 11.17 -6.63
CA HIS A 24 18.90 12.59 -6.89
C HIS A 24 17.76 13.47 -6.38
N ASP A 25 16.59 12.90 -6.15
CA ASP A 25 15.49 13.59 -5.49
C ASP A 25 15.80 13.78 -4.01
N LYS A 26 15.94 15.03 -3.60
CA LYS A 26 16.06 15.40 -2.18
C LYS A 26 14.70 15.40 -1.50
N ALA A 27 13.99 14.27 -1.59
CA ALA A 27 12.63 14.09 -1.10
C ALA A 27 12.51 12.90 -0.15
N VAL A 28 11.59 12.98 0.80
CA VAL A 28 11.17 11.88 1.66
C VAL A 28 9.73 11.52 1.28
N TYR A 29 9.50 10.24 1.01
CA TYR A 29 8.19 9.72 0.65
C TYR A 29 7.54 9.07 1.88
N LEU A 30 6.57 9.75 2.47
CA LEU A 30 5.82 9.23 3.60
C LEU A 30 4.78 8.21 3.13
N THR A 31 4.75 7.06 3.77
CA THR A 31 3.75 6.03 3.51
C THR A 31 3.14 5.52 4.81
N PHE A 32 1.84 5.23 4.79
CA PHE A 32 1.09 4.66 5.91
C PHE A 32 0.38 3.41 5.43
N ASP A 33 0.48 2.34 6.19
CA ASP A 33 -0.14 1.06 5.88
C ASP A 33 -1.33 0.78 6.83
N ASP A 34 -2.14 -0.23 6.54
CA ASP A 34 -3.22 -0.82 7.35
C ASP A 34 -4.49 0.02 7.55
N GLY A 35 -4.47 1.32 7.30
CA GLY A 35 -5.65 2.17 7.42
C GLY A 35 -6.78 1.87 6.39
N PRO A 36 -7.82 2.72 6.35
CA PRO A 36 -8.12 3.77 7.31
C PRO A 36 -8.71 3.22 8.61
N ILE A 37 -8.36 3.83 9.74
CA ILE A 37 -8.93 3.51 11.06
C ILE A 37 -9.25 4.79 11.83
N PRO A 38 -10.36 4.84 12.60
CA PRO A 38 -10.77 6.06 13.31
C PRO A 38 -9.77 6.55 14.36
N GLU A 39 -9.03 5.63 14.95
CA GLU A 39 -8.10 5.91 16.05
C GLU A 39 -6.86 6.69 15.60
N ALA A 40 -6.38 6.47 14.38
CA ALA A 40 -5.12 7.06 13.91
C ALA A 40 -5.28 7.93 12.66
N THR A 41 -6.12 7.53 11.70
CA THR A 41 -6.20 8.20 10.39
C THR A 41 -6.54 9.70 10.49
N PRO A 42 -7.52 10.14 11.31
CA PRO A 42 -7.82 11.56 11.45
C PRO A 42 -6.62 12.38 11.95
N PHE A 43 -5.94 11.88 12.98
CA PHE A 43 -4.76 12.53 13.53
C PHE A 43 -3.62 12.67 12.52
N ILE A 44 -3.37 11.60 11.74
CA ILE A 44 -2.36 11.62 10.67
C ILE A 44 -2.72 12.69 9.62
N LEU A 45 -3.97 12.74 9.18
CA LEU A 45 -4.44 13.69 8.17
C LEU A 45 -4.34 15.14 8.68
N ASP A 46 -4.75 15.40 9.92
CA ASP A 46 -4.64 16.73 10.53
C ASP A 46 -3.17 17.18 10.59
N THR A 47 -2.28 16.30 11.00
CA THR A 47 -0.83 16.57 11.06
C THR A 47 -0.25 16.84 9.66
N LEU A 48 -0.56 15.99 8.67
CA LEU A 48 -0.09 16.19 7.29
C LEU A 48 -0.58 17.53 6.71
N LYS A 49 -1.81 17.90 7.03
CA LYS A 49 -2.41 19.17 6.62
C LYS A 49 -1.71 20.37 7.28
N GLU A 50 -1.42 20.30 8.57
CA GLU A 50 -0.70 21.34 9.32
C GLU A 50 0.67 21.62 8.70
N PHE A 51 1.40 20.57 8.31
CA PHE A 51 2.72 20.72 7.68
C PHE A 51 2.68 20.90 6.15
N GLY A 52 1.51 20.90 5.53
CA GLY A 52 1.36 21.02 4.06
C GLY A 52 1.97 19.85 3.28
N VAL A 53 2.06 18.66 3.90
CA VAL A 53 2.73 17.47 3.35
C VAL A 53 1.72 16.48 2.79
N LYS A 54 2.08 15.82 1.68
CA LYS A 54 1.30 14.72 1.11
C LYS A 54 1.97 13.38 1.40
N ALA A 55 1.15 12.31 1.45
CA ALA A 55 1.59 10.96 1.72
C ALA A 55 0.88 9.94 0.84
N THR A 56 1.35 8.70 0.84
CA THR A 56 0.68 7.56 0.22
C THR A 56 0.13 6.63 1.31
N PHE A 57 -1.14 6.28 1.19
CA PHE A 57 -1.83 5.37 2.12
C PHE A 57 -2.09 4.03 1.43
N PHE A 58 -1.43 2.96 1.87
CA PHE A 58 -1.71 1.59 1.46
C PHE A 58 -2.77 1.00 2.40
N MET A 59 -3.99 0.90 1.90
CA MET A 59 -5.16 0.65 2.74
C MET A 59 -5.68 -0.77 2.61
N VAL A 60 -6.19 -1.29 3.71
CA VAL A 60 -6.90 -2.56 3.77
C VAL A 60 -8.34 -2.34 3.28
N GLY A 61 -8.76 -3.11 2.28
CA GLY A 61 -10.06 -2.92 1.63
C GLY A 61 -11.26 -3.07 2.57
N ASP A 62 -11.18 -3.95 3.59
CA ASP A 62 -12.23 -4.09 4.60
C ASP A 62 -12.35 -2.85 5.49
N ASN A 63 -11.23 -2.16 5.78
CA ASN A 63 -11.24 -0.91 6.51
C ASN A 63 -11.85 0.23 5.67
N VAL A 64 -11.55 0.29 4.38
CA VAL A 64 -12.19 1.26 3.48
C VAL A 64 -13.71 1.02 3.41
N ARG A 65 -14.14 -0.24 3.35
CA ARG A 65 -15.57 -0.62 3.41
C ARG A 65 -16.23 -0.17 4.71
N LYS A 66 -15.56 -0.31 5.84
CA LYS A 66 -16.07 0.07 7.17
C LYS A 66 -16.07 1.58 7.41
N TYR A 67 -15.06 2.28 6.89
CA TYR A 67 -14.81 3.70 7.14
C TYR A 67 -14.71 4.51 5.84
N PRO A 68 -15.75 4.50 4.99
CA PRO A 68 -15.72 5.14 3.68
C PRO A 68 -15.50 6.66 3.76
N GLU A 69 -15.92 7.30 4.84
CA GLU A 69 -15.74 8.75 5.01
C GLU A 69 -14.28 9.13 5.25
N LEU A 70 -13.51 8.27 5.95
CA LEU A 70 -12.07 8.47 6.10
C LEU A 70 -11.35 8.30 4.77
N TYR A 71 -11.75 7.32 3.97
CA TYR A 71 -11.23 7.14 2.61
C TYR A 71 -11.47 8.36 1.72
N LYS A 72 -12.70 8.87 1.72
CA LYS A 72 -13.05 10.09 0.98
C LYS A 72 -12.21 11.28 1.44
N ARG A 73 -12.00 11.41 2.75
CA ARG A 73 -11.17 12.47 3.32
C ARG A 73 -9.71 12.37 2.84
N ILE A 74 -9.11 11.17 2.83
CA ILE A 74 -7.76 10.93 2.31
C ILE A 74 -7.64 11.43 0.87
N LEU A 75 -8.61 11.09 0.01
CA LEU A 75 -8.63 11.53 -1.38
C LEU A 75 -8.84 13.05 -1.53
N ALA A 76 -9.81 13.61 -0.77
CA ALA A 76 -10.14 15.04 -0.83
C ALA A 76 -8.96 15.92 -0.39
N GLU A 77 -8.15 15.44 0.54
CA GLU A 77 -6.93 16.12 0.99
C GLU A 77 -5.74 15.91 0.04
N GLY A 78 -5.93 15.19 -1.08
CA GLY A 78 -4.94 15.05 -2.16
C GLY A 78 -3.80 14.08 -1.86
N HIS A 79 -4.04 13.09 -0.99
CA HIS A 79 -3.08 12.01 -0.75
C HIS A 79 -3.20 10.91 -1.80
N GLN A 80 -2.11 10.18 -2.04
CA GLN A 80 -2.13 8.98 -2.86
C GLN A 80 -2.67 7.78 -2.08
N VAL A 81 -3.28 6.84 -2.81
CA VAL A 81 -3.83 5.61 -2.24
C VAL A 81 -3.25 4.38 -2.94
N GLY A 82 -3.08 3.31 -2.18
CA GLY A 82 -2.64 2.01 -2.66
C GLY A 82 -3.41 0.88 -1.99
N ASN A 83 -3.38 -0.29 -2.61
CA ASN A 83 -4.03 -1.50 -2.15
C ASN A 83 -3.09 -2.30 -1.22
N HIS A 84 -3.58 -2.64 -0.03
CA HIS A 84 -2.88 -3.47 0.95
C HIS A 84 -3.62 -4.78 1.22
N THR A 85 -4.24 -5.35 0.16
CA THR A 85 -5.20 -6.47 0.18
C THR A 85 -6.51 -6.15 0.91
N HIS A 86 -7.53 -7.01 0.79
CA HIS A 86 -8.82 -6.75 1.42
C HIS A 86 -8.83 -7.11 2.91
N ASN A 87 -8.19 -8.22 3.27
CA ASN A 87 -8.17 -8.74 4.64
C ASN A 87 -6.76 -8.79 5.23
N HIS A 88 -5.82 -8.00 4.72
CA HIS A 88 -4.41 -7.95 5.16
C HIS A 88 -3.75 -9.34 5.13
N ILE A 89 -3.99 -10.14 4.07
CA ILE A 89 -3.47 -11.49 3.97
C ILE A 89 -2.00 -11.53 3.54
N GLN A 90 -1.23 -12.41 4.14
CA GLN A 90 0.17 -12.61 3.80
C GLN A 90 0.32 -13.46 2.53
N GLY A 91 1.07 -12.97 1.51
CA GLY A 91 1.22 -13.66 0.25
C GLY A 91 1.84 -15.06 0.37
N LEU A 92 2.85 -15.25 1.23
CA LEU A 92 3.54 -16.54 1.37
C LEU A 92 2.65 -17.68 1.88
N THR A 93 1.65 -17.38 2.70
CA THR A 93 0.77 -18.38 3.34
C THR A 93 -0.48 -18.70 2.53
N HIS A 94 -0.76 -17.92 1.46
CA HIS A 94 -1.95 -18.07 0.63
C HIS A 94 -1.59 -18.49 -0.80
N THR A 95 -2.52 -19.19 -1.45
CA THR A 95 -2.39 -19.54 -2.86
C THR A 95 -2.47 -18.30 -3.75
N ILE A 96 -2.06 -18.43 -5.02
CA ILE A 96 -2.19 -17.34 -5.97
C ILE A 96 -3.67 -16.94 -6.15
N HIS A 97 -4.58 -17.88 -6.16
CA HIS A 97 -6.01 -17.64 -6.34
C HIS A 97 -6.59 -16.83 -5.16
N GLU A 98 -6.32 -17.25 -3.94
CA GLU A 98 -6.78 -16.54 -2.73
C GLU A 98 -6.20 -15.13 -2.66
N TYR A 99 -4.90 -14.99 -2.95
CA TYR A 99 -4.24 -13.71 -2.91
C TYR A 99 -4.76 -12.75 -3.99
N SER A 100 -4.88 -13.21 -5.24
CA SER A 100 -5.39 -12.41 -6.34
C SER A 100 -6.84 -11.99 -6.12
N TYR A 101 -7.69 -12.91 -5.65
CA TYR A 101 -9.06 -12.60 -5.28
C TYR A 101 -9.14 -11.53 -4.19
N ASN A 102 -8.25 -11.61 -3.18
CA ASN A 102 -8.22 -10.65 -2.08
C ASN A 102 -7.77 -9.26 -2.52
N VAL A 103 -6.80 -9.18 -3.44
CA VAL A 103 -6.37 -7.93 -4.08
C VAL A 103 -7.50 -7.33 -4.92
N GLU A 104 -8.15 -8.12 -5.77
CA GLU A 104 -9.26 -7.65 -6.62
C GLU A 104 -10.46 -7.20 -5.78
N LYS A 105 -10.77 -7.92 -4.70
CA LYS A 105 -11.81 -7.51 -3.76
C LYS A 105 -11.50 -6.17 -3.11
N ALA A 106 -10.24 -5.90 -2.75
CA ALA A 106 -9.83 -4.59 -2.25
C ALA A 106 -9.99 -3.50 -3.32
N ASN A 107 -9.66 -3.78 -4.58
CA ASN A 107 -9.80 -2.83 -5.69
C ASN A 107 -11.25 -2.39 -5.95
N ALA A 108 -12.24 -3.13 -5.51
CA ALA A 108 -13.64 -2.70 -5.56
C ALA A 108 -13.91 -1.47 -4.66
N TYR A 109 -13.06 -1.21 -3.69
CA TYR A 109 -13.14 -0.09 -2.75
C TYR A 109 -12.01 0.93 -2.94
N ILE A 110 -10.81 0.45 -3.32
CA ILE A 110 -9.58 1.24 -3.47
C ILE A 110 -9.24 1.30 -4.95
N HIS A 111 -9.52 2.39 -5.62
CA HIS A 111 -9.20 2.56 -7.04
C HIS A 111 -7.72 2.96 -7.21
N SER A 112 -6.83 1.97 -7.21
CA SER A 112 -5.38 2.21 -7.35
C SER A 112 -4.67 1.09 -8.12
N HIS A 113 -3.63 1.48 -8.88
CA HIS A 113 -2.70 0.55 -9.52
C HIS A 113 -1.51 0.18 -8.62
N TYR A 114 -1.38 0.84 -7.47
CA TYR A 114 -0.30 0.53 -6.53
C TYR A 114 -0.76 -0.53 -5.55
N VAL A 115 0.06 -1.57 -5.40
CA VAL A 115 -0.15 -2.66 -4.43
C VAL A 115 1.08 -2.79 -3.55
N ARG A 116 0.88 -2.80 -2.25
CA ARG A 116 1.93 -3.17 -1.28
C ARG A 116 1.52 -4.48 -0.60
N PRO A 117 2.33 -5.55 -0.69
CA PRO A 117 2.00 -6.80 -0.02
C PRO A 117 2.10 -6.65 1.50
N PRO A 118 1.12 -7.16 2.27
CA PRO A 118 1.24 -7.26 3.72
C PRO A 118 2.53 -7.99 4.12
N HIS A 119 3.19 -7.49 5.16
CA HIS A 119 4.49 -7.99 5.65
C HIS A 119 5.65 -7.90 4.64
N GLY A 120 5.46 -7.26 3.48
CA GLY A 120 6.49 -7.10 2.46
C GLY A 120 6.81 -8.35 1.63
N TRP A 121 6.06 -9.46 1.77
CA TRP A 121 6.34 -10.72 1.11
C TRP A 121 5.21 -11.23 0.24
N MET A 122 5.57 -11.75 -0.96
CA MET A 122 4.66 -12.46 -1.85
C MET A 122 5.40 -13.54 -2.63
N ARG A 123 4.65 -14.51 -3.17
CA ARG A 123 5.19 -15.55 -4.06
C ARG A 123 5.42 -14.99 -5.46
N MET A 124 6.39 -15.55 -6.18
CA MET A 124 6.69 -15.16 -7.57
C MET A 124 5.48 -15.23 -8.51
N ALA A 125 4.61 -16.24 -8.33
CA ALA A 125 3.40 -16.37 -9.13
C ALA A 125 2.39 -15.22 -8.87
N GLN A 126 2.27 -14.76 -7.63
CA GLN A 126 1.44 -13.61 -7.25
C GLN A 126 2.02 -12.31 -7.84
N TYR A 127 3.33 -12.13 -7.76
CA TYR A 127 4.02 -11.00 -8.37
C TYR A 127 3.84 -10.98 -9.90
N ALA A 128 4.04 -12.14 -10.56
CA ALA A 128 3.86 -12.24 -12.00
C ALA A 128 2.42 -11.90 -12.44
N TRP A 129 1.43 -12.27 -11.62
CA TRP A 129 0.04 -11.90 -11.86
C TRP A 129 -0.18 -10.39 -11.70
N LEU A 130 0.29 -9.78 -10.61
CA LEU A 130 0.20 -8.34 -10.37
C LEU A 130 0.88 -7.52 -11.47
N SER A 131 2.03 -7.98 -11.95
CA SER A 131 2.83 -7.28 -12.99
C SER A 131 2.17 -7.21 -14.37
N ARG A 132 1.05 -7.93 -14.59
CA ARG A 132 0.27 -7.97 -15.83
C ARG A 132 -0.98 -7.09 -15.78
N LYS A 133 -1.33 -6.58 -14.62
CA LYS A 133 -2.47 -5.67 -14.37
C LYS A 133 -2.04 -4.22 -14.51
#